data_32fb7b30c23b517f618ba84b7b5980b7
#
_entry.id   32fb7b30c23b517f618ba84b7b5980b7
#
_cell.length_a   1.000
_cell.length_b   1.000
_cell.length_c   1.000
_cell.angle_alpha   90.00
_cell.angle_beta   90.00
_cell.angle_gamma   90.00
#
_symmetry.space_group_name_H-M   'P 1'
#
loop_
_entity.id
_entity.type
_entity.pdbx_description
1 polymer ?
#
loop_
_entity_poly.entity_id
_entity_poly.type
_entity_poly.pdbx_seq_one_letter_code
_entity_poly.pdbx_strand_id
1 'polypeptide(L)'
;PAVYEDIGFFFYLSQCPEIRALSGNPTSPSWSEHRAWWDRQLPSSLFYVAEQENGYPVGVIRFEPDRGSQDLHRTETVERLFQAWMPDDEKQSHYLRVSVAIATRFQGNGYGTWLIQQTSRLAAFEYRQPIIAEIYQDNRASIAAFQKAGYFWCGVENGLHRFQYANR
;
A
#
# COMPACT_ATOMS: atom_id res chain seq x y z
N PRO A 1 -3.42 -10.57 -9.99
CA PRO A 1 -2.54 -10.85 -8.85
C PRO A 1 -1.11 -11.06 -9.31
N ALA A 2 -0.14 -10.66 -8.45
CA ALA A 2 1.27 -10.95 -8.70
C ALA A 2 1.55 -12.44 -8.50
N VAL A 3 2.50 -12.94 -9.27
CA VAL A 3 3.04 -14.30 -9.16
C VAL A 3 4.50 -14.27 -8.72
N TYR A 4 5.08 -15.42 -8.43
CA TYR A 4 6.46 -15.46 -7.88
C TYR A 4 7.47 -14.82 -8.82
N GLU A 5 7.29 -14.95 -10.12
CA GLU A 5 8.15 -14.42 -11.18
C GLU A 5 8.21 -12.89 -11.21
N ASP A 6 7.21 -12.22 -10.64
CA ASP A 6 7.17 -10.75 -10.58
C ASP A 6 8.17 -10.13 -9.59
N ILE A 7 8.82 -10.96 -8.76
CA ILE A 7 9.81 -10.53 -7.77
C ILE A 7 10.87 -9.58 -8.38
N GLY A 8 11.29 -9.85 -9.63
CA GLY A 8 12.28 -9.04 -10.33
C GLY A 8 11.80 -7.62 -10.61
N PHE A 9 10.53 -7.45 -10.96
CA PHE A 9 9.95 -6.12 -11.20
C PHE A 9 9.74 -5.35 -9.89
N PHE A 10 9.28 -6.01 -8.83
CA PHE A 10 9.21 -5.39 -7.50
C PHE A 10 10.60 -4.97 -7.02
N PHE A 11 11.61 -5.82 -7.23
CA PHE A 11 13.00 -5.47 -6.90
C PHE A 11 13.49 -4.26 -7.69
N TYR A 12 13.29 -4.25 -9.02
CA TYR A 12 13.63 -3.12 -9.86
C TYR A 12 13.03 -1.81 -9.34
N LEU A 13 11.74 -1.77 -9.01
CA LEU A 13 11.10 -0.57 -8.46
C LEU A 13 11.69 -0.18 -7.10
N SER A 14 12.09 -1.14 -6.28
CA SER A 14 12.74 -0.88 -5.00
C SER A 14 14.15 -0.30 -5.12
N GLN A 15 14.78 -0.37 -6.29
CA GLN A 15 16.08 0.23 -6.55
C GLN A 15 15.99 1.65 -7.14
N CYS A 16 14.81 2.10 -7.58
CA CYS A 16 14.63 3.42 -8.17
C CYS A 16 14.73 4.53 -7.11
N PRO A 17 15.69 5.47 -7.18
CA PRO A 17 15.90 6.50 -6.16
C PRO A 17 14.65 7.37 -5.92
N GLU A 18 13.94 7.72 -7.00
CA GLU A 18 12.73 8.57 -6.93
C GLU A 18 11.60 7.88 -6.18
N ILE A 19 11.46 6.56 -6.36
CA ILE A 19 10.46 5.75 -5.64
C ILE A 19 10.88 5.59 -4.19
N ARG A 20 12.17 5.36 -3.94
CA ARG A 20 12.72 5.21 -2.58
C ARG A 20 12.56 6.48 -1.75
N ALA A 21 12.84 7.64 -2.32
CA ALA A 21 12.68 8.93 -1.65
C ALA A 21 11.25 9.14 -1.08
N LEU A 22 10.24 8.57 -1.75
CA LEU A 22 8.83 8.69 -1.38
C LEU A 22 8.31 7.50 -0.54
N SER A 23 9.14 6.49 -0.25
CA SER A 23 8.75 5.27 0.46
C SER A 23 9.10 5.25 1.95
N GLY A 24 9.74 6.31 2.46
CA GLY A 24 10.18 6.40 3.87
C GLY A 24 11.40 5.55 4.23
N ASN A 25 11.90 4.78 3.29
CA ASN A 25 13.12 3.99 3.47
C ASN A 25 14.08 4.29 2.33
N PRO A 26 15.05 5.20 2.51
CA PRO A 26 15.97 5.62 1.45
C PRO A 26 16.96 4.50 1.05
N THR A 27 17.19 3.53 1.93
CA THR A 27 18.14 2.44 1.67
C THR A 27 17.52 1.39 0.75
N SER A 28 18.13 1.15 -0.40
CA SER A 28 17.71 0.09 -1.29
C SER A 28 18.09 -1.28 -0.71
N PRO A 29 17.18 -2.26 -0.71
CA PRO A 29 17.49 -3.59 -0.24
C PRO A 29 18.46 -4.29 -1.20
N SER A 30 19.28 -5.19 -0.67
CA SER A 30 19.98 -6.17 -1.48
C SER A 30 19.00 -7.18 -2.08
N TRP A 31 19.42 -7.91 -3.10
CA TRP A 31 18.58 -8.98 -3.68
C TRP A 31 18.20 -10.05 -2.66
N SER A 32 19.12 -10.44 -1.77
CA SER A 32 18.83 -11.44 -0.73
C SER A 32 17.81 -10.98 0.28
N GLU A 33 17.88 -9.70 0.70
CA GLU A 33 16.88 -9.11 1.61
C GLU A 33 15.51 -8.99 0.95
N HIS A 34 15.49 -8.56 -0.32
CA HIS A 34 14.24 -8.45 -1.09
C HIS A 34 13.59 -9.82 -1.29
N ARG A 35 14.35 -10.85 -1.64
CA ARG A 35 13.86 -12.21 -1.78
C ARG A 35 13.30 -12.76 -0.47
N ALA A 36 14.03 -12.60 0.63
CA ALA A 36 13.56 -13.03 1.95
C ALA A 36 12.27 -12.29 2.37
N TRP A 37 12.13 -11.01 2.03
CA TRP A 37 10.91 -10.25 2.22
C TRP A 37 9.79 -10.78 1.34
N TRP A 38 10.04 -11.04 0.04
CA TRP A 38 9.06 -11.57 -0.91
C TRP A 38 8.49 -12.91 -0.47
N ASP A 39 9.37 -13.85 -0.09
CA ASP A 39 8.99 -15.19 0.37
C ASP A 39 8.08 -15.15 1.62
N ARG A 40 8.25 -14.15 2.48
CA ARG A 40 7.40 -13.96 3.66
C ARG A 40 6.06 -13.28 3.35
N GLN A 41 6.06 -12.33 2.42
CA GLN A 41 4.89 -11.46 2.21
C GLN A 41 3.92 -12.03 1.16
N LEU A 42 4.41 -12.63 0.09
CA LEU A 42 3.57 -13.09 -1.00
C LEU A 42 2.43 -14.03 -0.56
N PRO A 43 2.61 -14.97 0.37
CA PRO A 43 1.53 -15.85 0.81
C PRO A 43 0.45 -15.18 1.67
N SER A 44 0.75 -14.03 2.28
CA SER A 44 -0.13 -13.37 3.27
C SER A 44 -0.60 -11.98 2.87
N SER A 45 -0.26 -11.53 1.68
CA SER A 45 -0.53 -10.17 1.22
C SER A 45 -1.12 -10.17 -0.19
N LEU A 46 -1.97 -9.18 -0.49
CA LEU A 46 -2.47 -9.00 -1.85
C LEU A 46 -1.49 -8.12 -2.63
N PHE A 47 -0.85 -8.71 -3.62
CA PHE A 47 0.03 -8.03 -4.54
C PHE A 47 -0.53 -8.07 -5.95
N TYR A 48 -0.49 -6.95 -6.65
CA TYR A 48 -0.90 -6.85 -8.04
C TYR A 48 0.15 -6.13 -8.87
N VAL A 49 0.32 -6.59 -10.11
CA VAL A 49 1.10 -5.91 -11.13
C VAL A 49 0.14 -5.32 -12.15
N ALA A 50 0.35 -4.06 -12.50
CA ALA A 50 -0.31 -3.42 -13.64
C ALA A 50 0.57 -3.63 -14.86
N GLU A 51 -0.04 -4.10 -15.95
CA GLU A 51 0.62 -4.35 -17.23
C GLU A 51 -0.09 -3.62 -18.35
N GLN A 52 0.65 -3.27 -19.39
CA GLN A 52 0.09 -2.85 -20.66
C GLN A 52 -0.46 -4.07 -21.43
N GLU A 53 -1.23 -3.85 -22.49
CA GLU A 53 -1.78 -4.91 -23.34
C GLU A 53 -0.71 -5.87 -23.92
N ASN A 54 0.49 -5.40 -24.10
CA ASN A 54 1.63 -6.19 -24.56
C ASN A 54 2.36 -6.98 -23.44
N GLY A 55 1.79 -7.02 -22.22
CA GLY A 55 2.38 -7.69 -21.05
C GLY A 55 3.51 -6.91 -20.37
N TYR A 56 3.76 -5.66 -20.75
CA TYR A 56 4.84 -4.89 -20.17
C TYR A 56 4.43 -4.31 -18.81
N PRO A 57 5.14 -4.61 -17.69
CA PRO A 57 4.76 -4.14 -16.36
C PRO A 57 5.03 -2.64 -16.21
N VAL A 58 4.05 -1.91 -15.69
CA VAL A 58 4.08 -0.45 -15.51
C VAL A 58 4.09 -0.01 -14.04
N GLY A 59 3.58 -0.85 -13.14
CA GLY A 59 3.52 -0.53 -11.74
C GLY A 59 3.01 -1.69 -10.89
N VAL A 60 3.12 -1.51 -9.58
CA VAL A 60 2.70 -2.49 -8.59
C VAL A 60 1.89 -1.82 -7.50
N ILE A 61 1.00 -2.59 -6.88
CA ILE A 61 0.31 -2.22 -5.65
C ILE A 61 0.30 -3.42 -4.71
N ARG A 62 0.38 -3.15 -3.42
CA ARG A 62 0.32 -4.17 -2.38
C ARG A 62 -0.56 -3.72 -1.24
N PHE A 63 -1.27 -4.68 -0.66
CA PHE A 63 -2.05 -4.53 0.55
C PHE A 63 -1.48 -5.50 1.58
N GLU A 64 -0.91 -4.95 2.63
CA GLU A 64 -0.24 -5.72 3.68
C GLU A 64 -1.03 -5.55 4.98
N PRO A 65 -1.36 -6.65 5.69
CA PRO A 65 -1.95 -6.55 7.01
C PRO A 65 -1.01 -5.76 7.93
N ASP A 66 -1.52 -4.68 8.54
CA ASP A 66 -0.77 -3.97 9.55
C ASP A 66 -0.84 -4.75 10.86
N ARG A 67 0.24 -5.44 11.19
CA ARG A 67 0.35 -6.27 12.41
C ARG A 67 0.61 -5.44 13.67
N GLY A 68 0.44 -4.11 13.58
CA GLY A 68 0.72 -3.19 14.65
C GLY A 68 2.20 -3.24 15.05
N SER A 69 2.95 -2.20 14.80
CA SER A 69 4.24 -2.04 15.48
C SER A 69 3.92 -1.91 16.97
N GLN A 70 4.54 -2.75 17.82
CA GLN A 70 4.40 -2.64 19.27
C GLN A 70 4.90 -1.30 19.84
N ASP A 71 5.46 -0.42 19.00
CA ASP A 71 6.15 0.81 19.35
C ASP A 71 5.44 2.12 18.95
N LEU A 72 4.22 2.07 18.40
CA LEU A 72 3.53 3.30 18.02
C LEU A 72 2.50 3.69 19.09
N HIS A 73 2.74 4.80 19.76
CA HIS A 73 1.75 5.53 20.55
C HIS A 73 0.51 5.83 19.69
N ARG A 74 -0.45 4.93 19.69
CA ARG A 74 -1.76 5.13 19.07
C ARG A 74 -2.49 6.23 19.84
N THR A 75 -3.02 7.21 19.12
CA THR A 75 -3.96 8.12 19.74
C THR A 75 -5.21 7.34 20.13
N GLU A 76 -5.54 7.35 21.41
CA GLU A 76 -6.65 6.63 22.07
C GLU A 76 -8.01 6.73 21.36
N THR A 77 -8.20 7.81 20.59
CA THR A 77 -9.45 8.13 19.90
C THR A 77 -9.75 7.24 18.70
N VAL A 78 -8.75 6.91 17.89
CA VAL A 78 -8.92 6.04 16.70
C VAL A 78 -9.09 4.59 17.14
N GLU A 79 -8.37 4.17 18.15
CA GLU A 79 -8.43 2.81 18.70
C GLU A 79 -9.81 2.50 19.33
N ARG A 80 -10.39 3.44 20.06
CA ARG A 80 -11.73 3.31 20.68
C ARG A 80 -12.85 3.17 19.64
N LEU A 81 -12.77 3.90 18.54
CA LEU A 81 -13.78 3.82 17.47
C LEU A 81 -13.72 2.46 16.74
N PHE A 82 -12.54 1.88 16.63
CA PHE A 82 -12.33 0.58 15.98
C PHE A 82 -12.66 -0.60 16.90
N GLN A 83 -12.28 -0.55 18.18
CA GLN A 83 -12.57 -1.61 19.16
C GLN A 83 -14.05 -1.82 19.44
N ALA A 84 -14.87 -0.78 19.28
CA ALA A 84 -16.31 -0.88 19.46
C ALA A 84 -17.04 -1.64 18.34
N TRP A 85 -16.37 -1.92 17.22
CA TRP A 85 -17.00 -2.45 16.01
C TRP A 85 -16.51 -3.84 15.57
N MET A 86 -15.44 -4.40 16.18
CA MET A 86 -14.87 -5.69 15.79
C MET A 86 -15.08 -6.79 16.85
N PRO A 87 -15.37 -8.04 16.41
CA PRO A 87 -15.40 -9.21 17.29
C PRO A 87 -14.01 -9.50 17.87
N ASP A 88 -13.97 -10.09 19.07
CA ASP A 88 -12.77 -10.27 19.90
C ASP A 88 -11.69 -11.21 19.34
N ASP A 89 -11.99 -12.00 18.32
CA ASP A 89 -11.12 -13.01 17.72
C ASP A 89 -10.29 -12.54 16.49
N GLU A 90 -10.57 -11.33 15.96
CA GLU A 90 -9.85 -10.74 14.83
C GLU A 90 -8.76 -9.72 15.21
N LYS A 91 -8.31 -9.70 16.45
CA LYS A 91 -7.43 -8.66 17.03
C LYS A 91 -5.99 -8.61 16.49
N GLN A 92 -5.62 -9.30 15.41
CA GLN A 92 -4.22 -9.34 14.93
C GLN A 92 -3.88 -8.35 13.81
N SER A 93 -4.84 -7.79 13.12
CA SER A 93 -4.59 -6.73 12.12
C SER A 93 -5.77 -5.77 12.09
N HIS A 94 -5.52 -4.50 12.39
CA HIS A 94 -6.60 -3.51 12.45
C HIS A 94 -6.95 -2.90 11.09
N TYR A 95 -6.08 -3.00 10.09
CA TYR A 95 -6.30 -2.49 8.74
C TYR A 95 -5.30 -3.08 7.73
N LEU A 96 -5.61 -2.94 6.46
CA LEU A 96 -4.67 -3.18 5.38
C LEU A 96 -3.94 -1.89 5.05
N ARG A 97 -2.62 -1.91 5.11
CA ARG A 97 -1.80 -0.81 4.60
C ARG A 97 -1.57 -0.99 3.11
N VAL A 98 -1.91 0.02 2.32
CA VAL A 98 -1.72 0.01 0.88
C VAL A 98 -0.49 0.81 0.48
N SER A 99 0.31 0.25 -0.44
CA SER A 99 1.44 0.92 -1.08
C SER A 99 1.40 0.72 -2.58
N VAL A 100 1.66 1.78 -3.35
CA VAL A 100 1.67 1.76 -4.81
C VAL A 100 2.97 2.35 -5.33
N ALA A 101 3.53 1.74 -6.38
CA ALA A 101 4.68 2.27 -7.10
C ALA A 101 4.45 2.13 -8.61
N ILE A 102 4.62 3.22 -9.34
CA ILE A 102 4.57 3.26 -10.80
C ILE A 102 5.98 3.57 -11.32
N ALA A 103 6.48 2.76 -12.25
CA ALA A 103 7.78 2.98 -12.86
C ALA A 103 7.86 4.39 -13.46
N THR A 104 8.96 5.10 -13.21
CA THR A 104 9.11 6.54 -13.45
C THR A 104 8.64 6.99 -14.83
N ARG A 105 8.96 6.22 -15.87
CA ARG A 105 8.56 6.52 -17.26
C ARG A 105 7.04 6.46 -17.52
N PHE A 106 6.27 5.83 -16.63
CA PHE A 106 4.82 5.68 -16.75
C PHE A 106 4.04 6.56 -15.78
N GLN A 107 4.74 7.33 -14.94
CA GLN A 107 4.10 8.28 -14.03
C GLN A 107 3.40 9.41 -14.81
N GLY A 108 2.42 10.06 -14.20
CA GLY A 108 1.65 11.13 -14.83
C GLY A 108 0.58 10.69 -15.82
N ASN A 109 0.50 9.41 -16.20
CA ASN A 109 -0.43 8.88 -17.20
C ASN A 109 -1.71 8.23 -16.60
N GLY A 110 -1.97 8.44 -15.32
CA GLY A 110 -3.17 7.92 -14.66
C GLY A 110 -3.09 6.48 -14.16
N TYR A 111 -2.04 5.72 -14.49
CA TYR A 111 -1.89 4.31 -14.09
C TYR A 111 -2.02 4.11 -12.58
N GLY A 112 -1.42 4.99 -11.77
CA GLY A 112 -1.50 4.91 -10.31
C GLY A 112 -2.93 5.00 -9.80
N THR A 113 -3.68 6.00 -10.24
CA THR A 113 -5.09 6.18 -9.88
C THR A 113 -5.94 4.98 -10.29
N TRP A 114 -5.78 4.54 -11.54
CA TRP A 114 -6.49 3.38 -12.08
C TRP A 114 -6.19 2.11 -11.26
N LEU A 115 -4.92 1.84 -11.00
CA LEU A 115 -4.50 0.65 -10.25
C LEU A 115 -5.07 0.65 -8.83
N ILE A 116 -4.99 1.79 -8.13
CA ILE A 116 -5.57 1.95 -6.79
C ILE A 116 -7.10 1.69 -6.84
N GLN A 117 -7.83 2.28 -7.79
CA GLN A 117 -9.28 2.10 -7.90
C GLN A 117 -9.68 0.64 -8.10
N GLN A 118 -9.03 -0.04 -9.06
CA GLN A 118 -9.37 -1.43 -9.40
C GLN A 118 -9.10 -2.38 -8.25
N THR A 119 -7.94 -2.24 -7.60
CA THR A 119 -7.49 -3.21 -6.60
C THR A 119 -8.01 -2.94 -5.20
N SER A 120 -8.25 -1.67 -4.81
CA SER A 120 -8.82 -1.36 -3.48
C SER A 120 -10.22 -1.94 -3.32
N ARG A 121 -11.02 -1.95 -4.40
CA ARG A 121 -12.34 -2.57 -4.38
C ARG A 121 -12.25 -4.09 -4.15
N LEU A 122 -11.30 -4.74 -4.81
CA LEU A 122 -11.06 -6.18 -4.63
C LEU A 122 -10.59 -6.49 -3.21
N ALA A 123 -9.61 -5.73 -2.71
CA ALA A 123 -9.07 -5.90 -1.37
C ALA A 123 -10.13 -5.67 -0.28
N ALA A 124 -10.97 -4.64 -0.43
CA ALA A 124 -12.07 -4.35 0.51
C ALA A 124 -13.11 -5.47 0.54
N PHE A 125 -13.41 -6.06 -0.61
CA PHE A 125 -14.35 -7.19 -0.70
C PHE A 125 -13.78 -8.45 -0.05
N GLU A 126 -12.51 -8.76 -0.29
CA GLU A 126 -11.85 -9.97 0.16
C GLU A 126 -11.56 -9.96 1.67
N TYR A 127 -11.02 -8.85 2.19
CA TYR A 127 -10.57 -8.78 3.58
C TYR A 127 -11.57 -8.14 4.54
N ARG A 128 -12.54 -7.39 4.05
CA ARG A 128 -13.53 -6.65 4.86
C ARG A 128 -12.91 -5.78 5.96
N GLN A 129 -11.66 -5.39 5.80
CA GLN A 129 -10.91 -4.54 6.71
C GLN A 129 -10.79 -3.12 6.14
N PRO A 130 -10.62 -2.10 6.98
CA PRO A 130 -10.26 -0.77 6.52
C PRO A 130 -8.96 -0.81 5.71
N ILE A 131 -8.89 -0.01 4.66
CA ILE A 131 -7.67 0.12 3.86
C ILE A 131 -7.12 1.52 4.09
N ILE A 132 -5.87 1.62 4.54
CA ILE A 132 -5.19 2.87 4.87
C ILE A 132 -3.98 3.09 3.98
N ALA A 133 -3.89 4.26 3.38
CA ALA A 133 -2.69 4.77 2.73
C ALA A 133 -2.00 5.77 3.66
N GLU A 134 -0.70 5.60 3.87
CA GLU A 134 0.15 6.51 4.63
C GLU A 134 1.09 7.22 3.66
N ILE A 135 0.97 8.54 3.54
CA ILE A 135 1.56 9.33 2.47
C ILE A 135 2.31 10.52 3.05
N TYR A 136 3.56 10.74 2.64
CA TYR A 136 4.30 11.95 2.99
C TYR A 136 3.57 13.21 2.50
N GLN A 137 3.59 14.25 3.30
CA GLN A 137 2.90 15.52 3.04
C GLN A 137 3.28 16.16 1.70
N ASP A 138 4.51 16.02 1.28
CA ASP A 138 5.06 16.55 0.03
C ASP A 138 4.81 15.64 -1.20
N ASN A 139 4.38 14.40 -0.99
CA ASN A 139 4.02 13.49 -2.08
C ASN A 139 2.64 13.80 -2.67
N ARG A 140 2.52 14.99 -3.28
CA ARG A 140 1.26 15.49 -3.85
C ARG A 140 0.67 14.58 -4.92
N ALA A 141 1.53 13.88 -5.68
CA ALA A 141 1.09 12.97 -6.72
C ALA A 141 0.32 11.78 -6.14
N SER A 142 0.85 11.13 -5.08
CA SER A 142 0.15 10.07 -4.37
C SER A 142 -1.13 10.57 -3.70
N ILE A 143 -1.08 11.71 -3.00
CA ILE A 143 -2.27 12.29 -2.38
C ILE A 143 -3.39 12.46 -3.41
N ALA A 144 -3.10 13.08 -4.55
CA ALA A 144 -4.09 13.28 -5.62
C ALA A 144 -4.60 11.95 -6.21
N ALA A 145 -3.72 10.96 -6.38
CA ALA A 145 -4.10 9.65 -6.91
C ALA A 145 -5.05 8.91 -5.96
N PHE A 146 -4.73 8.86 -4.68
CA PHE A 146 -5.56 8.22 -3.66
C PHE A 146 -6.92 8.93 -3.49
N GLN A 147 -6.93 10.26 -3.46
CA GLN A 147 -8.19 11.02 -3.39
C GLN A 147 -9.10 10.74 -4.61
N LYS A 148 -8.55 10.75 -5.83
CA LYS A 148 -9.29 10.39 -7.05
C LYS A 148 -9.77 8.93 -7.05
N ALA A 149 -9.04 8.06 -6.35
CA ALA A 149 -9.39 6.65 -6.20
C ALA A 149 -10.45 6.38 -5.12
N GLY A 150 -10.97 7.41 -4.45
CA GLY A 150 -12.03 7.27 -3.45
C GLY A 150 -11.56 7.17 -2.01
N TYR A 151 -10.30 7.52 -1.75
CA TYR A 151 -9.79 7.65 -0.39
C TYR A 151 -10.07 9.05 0.16
N PHE A 152 -10.43 9.13 1.42
CA PHE A 152 -10.60 10.39 2.14
C PHE A 152 -9.55 10.54 3.24
N TRP A 153 -9.14 11.76 3.46
CA TRP A 153 -8.19 12.10 4.52
C TRP A 153 -8.82 11.85 5.90
N CYS A 154 -8.10 11.17 6.79
CA CYS A 154 -8.57 10.85 8.14
C CYS A 154 -7.61 11.30 9.25
N GLY A 155 -6.49 11.95 8.92
CA GLY A 155 -5.60 12.51 9.92
C GLY A 155 -4.12 12.47 9.54
N VAL A 156 -3.29 12.76 10.52
CA VAL A 156 -1.82 12.67 10.42
C VAL A 156 -1.32 11.81 11.58
N GLU A 157 -0.48 10.85 11.27
CA GLU A 157 0.17 10.00 12.26
C GLU A 157 1.65 9.85 11.90
N ASN A 158 2.55 10.07 12.86
CA ASN A 158 4.00 10.00 12.67
C ASN A 158 4.55 10.85 11.49
N GLY A 159 3.92 12.01 11.23
CA GLY A 159 4.30 12.89 10.11
C GLY A 159 3.79 12.44 8.74
N LEU A 160 3.01 11.37 8.68
CA LEU A 160 2.36 10.87 7.47
C LEU A 160 0.89 11.25 7.45
N HIS A 161 0.41 11.70 6.30
CA HIS A 161 -1.01 11.87 6.05
C HIS A 161 -1.66 10.51 5.86
N ARG A 162 -2.76 10.25 6.58
CA ARG A 162 -3.53 9.02 6.47
C ARG A 162 -4.79 9.25 5.65
N PHE A 163 -4.98 8.35 4.70
CA PHE A 163 -6.16 8.31 3.84
C PHE A 163 -6.81 6.94 3.96
N GLN A 164 -8.12 6.92 4.16
CA GLN A 164 -8.90 5.69 4.26
C GLN A 164 -9.76 5.49 3.03
N TYR A 165 -9.85 4.26 2.55
CA TYR A 165 -10.74 3.90 1.45
C TYR A 165 -12.21 3.94 1.90
N ALA A 166 -13.03 4.66 1.16
CA ALA A 166 -14.48 4.66 1.36
C ALA A 166 -15.07 3.40 0.71
N ASN A 167 -15.29 2.35 1.49
CA ASN A 167 -16.02 1.17 1.03
C ASN A 167 -17.51 1.56 0.91
N ARG A 168 -17.94 1.96 -0.30
CA ARG A 168 -19.33 2.31 -0.62
C ARG A 168 -20.00 1.18 -1.37
#